data_dbb10b82ac45a051684efe53d9366383
#
_entry.id   dbb10b82ac45a051684efe53d9366383
#
_cell.length_a   1.000
_cell.length_b   1.000
_cell.length_c   1.000
_cell.angle_alpha   90.00
_cell.angle_beta   90.00
_cell.angle_gamma   90.00
#
_symmetry.space_group_name_H-M   'P 1'
#
loop_
_entity.id
_entity.type
_entity.pdbx_description
1 polymer ?
#
loop_
_entity_poly.entity_id
_entity_poly.type
_entity_poly.pdbx_seq_one_letter_code
_entity_poly.pdbx_strand_id
1 'polypeptide(L)'
;WPNIDAVTWLTADILPRLRQNWPELRFYIVRRSPTAAVQALAGEHVVVSGTVPDVRPYLQHAAVVVAPLRLARGVQNKVLEAMAMGLPVVASSECSTAIDAVPERDFLTAGTVPEYVSQIEALLREPARSAAIGIAARQQVLARYSWDAHLSVIDRHLGGAT
;
A
#
# COMPACT_ATOMS: atom_id res chain seq x y z
N TRP A 1 1.20 -10.37 -13.81
CA TRP A 1 0.92 -9.29 -14.76
C TRP A 1 0.40 -8.00 -14.09
N PRO A 2 -0.64 -7.99 -13.23
CA PRO A 2 -1.11 -6.73 -12.64
C PRO A 2 -0.05 -5.97 -11.83
N ASN A 3 0.83 -6.69 -11.14
CA ASN A 3 1.91 -6.07 -10.34
C ASN A 3 3.02 -5.45 -11.21
N ILE A 4 3.31 -6.02 -12.39
CA ILE A 4 4.31 -5.45 -13.31
C ILE A 4 3.75 -4.17 -13.92
N ASP A 5 2.50 -4.22 -14.38
CA ASP A 5 1.78 -3.07 -14.91
C ASP A 5 1.75 -1.91 -13.89
N ALA A 6 1.39 -2.20 -12.65
CA ALA A 6 1.32 -1.22 -11.58
C ALA A 6 2.65 -0.49 -11.33
N VAL A 7 3.76 -1.22 -11.20
CA VAL A 7 5.07 -0.59 -10.96
C VAL A 7 5.60 0.12 -12.19
N THR A 8 5.33 -0.38 -13.39
CA THR A 8 5.69 0.29 -14.65
C THR A 8 4.95 1.62 -14.78
N TRP A 9 3.64 1.60 -14.56
CA TRP A 9 2.82 2.80 -14.60
C TRP A 9 3.25 3.84 -13.55
N LEU A 10 3.51 3.41 -12.32
CA LEU A 10 3.98 4.30 -11.27
C LEU A 10 5.32 4.95 -11.65
N THR A 11 6.28 4.18 -12.15
CA THR A 11 7.61 4.68 -12.52
C THR A 11 7.60 5.58 -13.75
N ALA A 12 6.73 5.29 -14.73
CA ALA A 12 6.67 6.05 -15.98
C ALA A 12 5.86 7.34 -15.87
N ASP A 13 4.73 7.32 -15.15
CA ASP A 13 3.75 8.42 -15.22
C ASP A 13 3.58 9.17 -13.89
N ILE A 14 3.69 8.52 -12.74
CA ILE A 14 3.43 9.12 -11.42
C ILE A 14 4.72 9.68 -10.81
N LEU A 15 5.76 8.87 -10.71
CA LEU A 15 7.02 9.26 -10.06
C LEU A 15 7.67 10.50 -10.68
N PRO A 16 7.74 10.67 -12.02
CA PRO A 16 8.32 11.88 -12.61
C PRO A 16 7.61 13.17 -12.20
N ARG A 17 6.28 13.11 -12.02
CA ARG A 17 5.48 14.28 -11.60
C ARG A 17 5.71 14.60 -10.13
N LEU A 18 5.74 13.59 -9.26
CA LEU A 18 6.07 13.77 -7.84
C LEU A 18 7.46 14.40 -7.66
N ARG A 19 8.43 13.98 -8.47
CA ARG A 19 9.80 14.48 -8.39
C ARG A 19 9.98 15.93 -8.83
N GLN A 20 9.00 16.53 -9.49
CA GLN A 20 9.03 17.97 -9.76
C GLN A 20 9.03 18.80 -8.46
N ASN A 21 8.29 18.34 -7.44
CA ASN A 21 8.23 18.98 -6.13
C ASN A 21 9.09 18.28 -5.07
N TRP A 22 9.45 17.00 -5.30
CA TRP A 22 10.20 16.14 -4.39
C TRP A 22 11.37 15.47 -5.12
N PRO A 23 12.42 16.22 -5.53
CA PRO A 23 13.51 15.70 -6.38
C PRO A 23 14.26 14.52 -5.77
N GLU A 24 14.35 14.45 -4.43
CA GLU A 24 15.02 13.36 -3.69
C GLU A 24 14.14 12.13 -3.46
N LEU A 25 12.87 12.16 -3.91
CA LEU A 25 11.95 11.05 -3.72
C LEU A 25 12.45 9.81 -4.47
N ARG A 26 12.49 8.68 -3.75
CA ARG A 26 12.85 7.38 -4.30
C ARG A 26 11.69 6.41 -4.20
N PHE A 27 11.55 5.58 -5.20
CA PHE A 27 10.58 4.51 -5.22
C PHE A 27 11.25 3.16 -5.03
N TYR A 28 10.82 2.41 -4.02
CA TYR A 28 11.33 1.08 -3.71
C TYR A 28 10.35 0.01 -4.16
N ILE A 29 10.80 -0.88 -5.06
CA ILE A 29 10.06 -2.06 -5.50
C ILE A 29 10.64 -3.26 -4.75
N VAL A 30 9.97 -3.61 -3.66
CA VAL A 30 10.38 -4.76 -2.82
C VAL A 30 9.60 -5.99 -3.27
N ARG A 31 10.29 -6.94 -3.87
CA ARG A 31 9.65 -8.10 -4.46
C ARG A 31 10.55 -9.33 -4.46
N ARG A 32 9.96 -10.48 -4.13
CA ARG A 32 10.61 -11.76 -4.32
C ARG A 32 10.72 -12.08 -5.81
N SER A 33 11.95 -12.39 -6.29
CA SER A 33 12.25 -12.79 -7.68
C SER A 33 11.65 -11.83 -8.72
N PRO A 34 12.12 -10.57 -8.81
CA PRO A 34 11.62 -9.63 -9.81
C PRO A 34 11.94 -10.14 -11.23
N THR A 35 10.98 -9.98 -12.14
CA THR A 35 11.18 -10.30 -13.55
C THR A 35 12.18 -9.34 -14.20
N ALA A 36 12.77 -9.71 -15.34
CA ALA A 36 13.67 -8.84 -16.10
C ALA A 36 13.03 -7.48 -16.42
N ALA A 37 11.72 -7.45 -16.72
CA ALA A 37 10.98 -6.21 -16.96
C ALA A 37 10.94 -5.30 -15.73
N VAL A 38 10.79 -5.86 -14.51
CA VAL A 38 10.82 -5.08 -13.27
C VAL A 38 12.26 -4.67 -12.93
N GLN A 39 13.24 -5.53 -13.15
CA GLN A 39 14.65 -5.20 -12.95
C GLN A 39 15.11 -4.04 -13.85
N ALA A 40 14.62 -3.98 -15.08
CA ALA A 40 14.90 -2.90 -16.02
C ALA A 40 14.35 -1.53 -15.60
N LEU A 41 13.44 -1.47 -14.61
CA LEU A 41 12.97 -0.20 -14.04
C LEU A 41 13.97 0.41 -13.04
N ALA A 42 14.97 -0.35 -12.60
CA ALA A 42 15.97 0.15 -11.66
C ALA A 42 16.75 1.33 -12.24
N GLY A 43 16.98 2.34 -11.45
CA GLY A 43 17.66 3.57 -11.84
C GLY A 43 17.97 4.46 -10.64
N GLU A 44 18.36 5.70 -10.88
CA GLU A 44 18.78 6.64 -9.83
C GLU A 44 17.71 6.80 -8.72
N HIS A 45 16.42 6.81 -9.10
CA HIS A 45 15.29 7.07 -8.20
C HIS A 45 14.36 5.86 -8.02
N VAL A 46 14.68 4.75 -8.67
CA VAL A 46 13.91 3.50 -8.57
C VAL A 46 14.84 2.39 -8.10
N VAL A 47 14.61 1.89 -6.91
CA VAL A 47 15.37 0.80 -6.32
C VAL A 47 14.57 -0.50 -6.40
N VAL A 48 15.11 -1.50 -7.07
CA VAL A 48 14.55 -2.84 -7.11
C VAL A 48 15.36 -3.73 -6.19
N SER A 49 14.78 -4.15 -5.06
CA SER A 49 15.53 -4.87 -4.01
C SER A 49 15.92 -6.30 -4.37
N GLY A 50 15.22 -6.90 -5.32
CA GLY A 50 15.31 -8.36 -5.49
C GLY A 50 14.62 -9.12 -4.35
N THR A 51 15.03 -10.39 -4.17
CA THR A 51 14.51 -11.24 -3.08
C THR A 51 15.12 -10.80 -1.76
N VAL A 52 14.27 -10.38 -0.83
CA VAL A 52 14.68 -10.03 0.54
C VAL A 52 14.07 -11.04 1.51
N PRO A 53 14.80 -11.39 2.59
CA PRO A 53 14.27 -12.29 3.62
C PRO A 53 13.13 -11.65 4.41
N ASP A 54 13.13 -10.32 4.54
CA ASP A 54 12.15 -9.56 5.30
C ASP A 54 11.87 -8.22 4.62
N VAL A 55 10.60 -7.89 4.45
CA VAL A 55 10.15 -6.62 3.84
C VAL A 55 9.98 -5.50 4.88
N ARG A 56 9.87 -5.84 6.16
CA ARG A 56 9.59 -4.88 7.24
C ARG A 56 10.62 -3.75 7.34
N PRO A 57 11.94 -3.97 7.16
CA PRO A 57 12.92 -2.87 7.17
C PRO A 57 12.66 -1.82 6.08
N TYR A 58 12.17 -2.23 4.93
CA TYR A 58 11.82 -1.31 3.85
C TYR A 58 10.54 -0.53 4.19
N LEU A 59 9.54 -1.22 4.72
CA LEU A 59 8.29 -0.59 5.14
C LEU A 59 8.51 0.40 6.28
N GLN A 60 9.32 0.10 7.27
CA GLN A 60 9.60 1.01 8.41
C GLN A 60 10.13 2.39 7.99
N HIS A 61 10.81 2.47 6.86
CA HIS A 61 11.38 3.70 6.33
C HIS A 61 10.56 4.31 5.18
N ALA A 62 9.44 3.71 4.83
CA ALA A 62 8.56 4.23 3.79
C ALA A 62 7.71 5.38 4.32
N ALA A 63 7.74 6.53 3.65
CA ALA A 63 6.84 7.63 3.97
C ALA A 63 5.39 7.34 3.54
N VAL A 64 5.23 6.63 2.41
CA VAL A 64 3.93 6.25 1.83
C VAL A 64 4.07 4.90 1.14
N VAL A 65 3.10 4.02 1.29
CA VAL A 65 3.00 2.78 0.50
C VAL A 65 1.97 2.99 -0.61
N VAL A 66 2.33 2.58 -1.82
CA VAL A 66 1.48 2.78 -3.00
C VAL A 66 1.11 1.45 -3.63
N ALA A 67 -0.18 1.22 -3.87
CA ALA A 67 -0.72 0.03 -4.52
C ALA A 67 -1.56 0.41 -5.75
N PRO A 68 -0.92 0.84 -6.88
CA PRO A 68 -1.61 1.37 -8.04
C PRO A 68 -2.03 0.23 -9.00
N LEU A 69 -2.76 -0.77 -8.48
CA LEU A 69 -3.21 -1.93 -9.23
C LEU A 69 -4.47 -1.59 -10.01
N ARG A 70 -4.36 -1.42 -11.32
CA ARG A 70 -5.50 -1.19 -12.23
C ARG A 70 -6.41 -2.41 -12.38
N LEU A 71 -5.90 -3.58 -12.04
CA LEU A 71 -6.63 -4.83 -11.98
C LEU A 71 -6.28 -5.53 -10.68
N ALA A 72 -7.15 -5.47 -9.70
CA ALA A 72 -7.00 -6.18 -8.44
C ALA A 72 -8.12 -7.23 -8.30
N ARG A 73 -7.73 -8.45 -7.94
CA ARG A 73 -8.68 -9.51 -7.58
C ARG A 73 -8.44 -9.93 -6.15
N GLY A 74 -9.46 -9.76 -5.31
CA GLY A 74 -9.38 -10.13 -3.88
C GLY A 74 -8.46 -9.24 -3.05
N VAL A 75 -8.33 -9.60 -1.79
CA VAL A 75 -7.55 -8.86 -0.80
C VAL A 75 -6.07 -8.86 -1.15
N GLN A 76 -5.46 -7.69 -1.11
CA GLN A 76 -4.03 -7.52 -1.37
C GLN A 76 -3.23 -7.56 -0.07
N ASN A 77 -2.62 -8.68 0.26
CA ASN A 77 -1.86 -8.88 1.50
C ASN A 77 -0.82 -7.79 1.75
N LYS A 78 -0.12 -7.32 0.71
CA LYS A 78 0.86 -6.23 0.81
C LYS A 78 0.26 -4.90 1.30
N VAL A 79 -1.03 -4.65 1.00
CA VAL A 79 -1.74 -3.48 1.52
C VAL A 79 -2.04 -3.69 2.99
N LEU A 80 -2.56 -4.87 3.37
CA LEU A 80 -2.81 -5.21 4.77
C LEU A 80 -1.53 -5.20 5.62
N GLU A 81 -0.40 -5.68 5.07
CA GLU A 81 0.91 -5.64 5.74
C GLU A 81 1.34 -4.19 6.02
N ALA A 82 1.23 -3.30 5.04
CA ALA A 82 1.54 -1.89 5.22
C ALA A 82 0.62 -1.23 6.26
N MET A 83 -0.68 -1.49 6.18
CA MET A 83 -1.66 -1.00 7.16
C MET A 83 -1.37 -1.54 8.56
N ALA A 84 -1.04 -2.82 8.71
CA ALA A 84 -0.68 -3.43 10.00
C ALA A 84 0.56 -2.80 10.62
N MET A 85 1.48 -2.30 9.81
CA MET A 85 2.65 -1.54 10.27
C MET A 85 2.35 -0.07 10.57
N GLY A 86 1.11 0.38 10.40
CA GLY A 86 0.71 1.76 10.67
C GLY A 86 1.20 2.74 9.61
N LEU A 87 1.40 2.28 8.38
CA LEU A 87 1.84 3.13 7.28
C LEU A 87 0.65 3.69 6.51
N PRO A 88 0.73 4.94 6.03
CA PRO A 88 -0.25 5.49 5.13
C PRO A 88 -0.17 4.77 3.77
N VAL A 89 -1.32 4.38 3.24
CA VAL A 89 -1.44 3.69 1.97
C VAL A 89 -2.26 4.52 0.98
N VAL A 90 -1.78 4.61 -0.25
CA VAL A 90 -2.58 5.08 -1.41
C VAL A 90 -2.81 3.88 -2.33
N ALA A 91 -4.06 3.46 -2.46
CA ALA A 91 -4.44 2.29 -3.24
C ALA A 91 -5.42 2.66 -4.36
N SER A 92 -5.53 1.79 -5.36
CA SER A 92 -6.59 1.95 -6.36
C SER A 92 -7.97 1.64 -5.78
N SER A 93 -9.01 2.15 -6.41
CA SER A 93 -10.40 1.81 -6.08
C SER A 93 -10.66 0.30 -6.15
N GLU A 94 -10.03 -0.39 -7.09
CA GLU A 94 -10.12 -1.85 -7.24
C GLU A 94 -9.52 -2.59 -6.04
N CYS A 95 -8.43 -2.07 -5.47
CA CYS A 95 -7.88 -2.62 -4.22
C CYS A 95 -8.79 -2.34 -3.02
N SER A 96 -9.41 -1.17 -2.98
CA SER A 96 -10.21 -0.71 -1.85
C SER A 96 -11.47 -1.55 -1.64
N THR A 97 -12.12 -2.00 -2.71
CA THR A 97 -13.35 -2.80 -2.64
C THR A 97 -13.17 -4.16 -1.98
N ALA A 98 -11.94 -4.68 -1.95
CA ALA A 98 -11.63 -5.98 -1.37
C ALA A 98 -11.13 -5.90 0.09
N ILE A 99 -10.95 -4.69 0.62
CA ILE A 99 -10.45 -4.46 1.97
C ILE A 99 -11.58 -3.91 2.84
N ASP A 100 -11.86 -4.56 3.97
CA ASP A 100 -12.83 -4.08 4.96
C ASP A 100 -12.21 -2.92 5.76
N ALA A 101 -12.10 -1.76 5.10
CA ALA A 101 -11.57 -0.53 5.65
C ALA A 101 -12.23 0.67 4.97
N VAL A 102 -12.22 1.83 5.64
CA VAL A 102 -12.92 3.03 5.19
C VAL A 102 -11.94 3.93 4.40
N PRO A 103 -12.22 4.19 3.11
CA PRO A 103 -11.44 5.16 2.34
C PRO A 103 -11.39 6.52 3.03
N GLU A 104 -10.34 7.28 2.81
CA GLU A 104 -10.03 8.61 3.36
C GLU A 104 -9.82 8.66 4.89
N ARG A 105 -10.13 7.57 5.61
CA ARG A 105 -9.84 7.41 7.03
C ARG A 105 -8.68 6.43 7.27
N ASP A 106 -8.78 5.24 6.71
CA ASP A 106 -7.84 4.13 6.96
C ASP A 106 -6.79 4.01 5.84
N PHE A 107 -7.08 4.52 4.67
CA PHE A 107 -6.19 4.61 3.51
C PHE A 107 -6.76 5.62 2.52
N LEU A 108 -5.94 6.07 1.56
CA LEU A 108 -6.39 6.97 0.50
C LEU A 108 -6.60 6.20 -0.80
N THR A 109 -7.55 6.68 -1.62
CA THR A 109 -7.84 6.09 -2.92
C THR A 109 -7.43 7.02 -4.07
N ALA A 110 -6.98 6.42 -5.16
CA ALA A 110 -6.68 7.12 -6.41
C ALA A 110 -6.90 6.19 -7.61
N GLY A 111 -7.41 6.72 -8.72
CA GLY A 111 -7.63 5.98 -9.96
C GLY A 111 -6.83 6.54 -11.14
N THR A 112 -6.41 7.79 -11.06
CA THR A 112 -5.71 8.51 -12.13
C THR A 112 -4.35 9.03 -11.67
N VAL A 113 -3.46 9.33 -12.64
CA VAL A 113 -2.13 9.89 -12.32
C VAL A 113 -2.23 11.18 -11.49
N PRO A 114 -3.08 12.17 -11.84
CA PRO A 114 -3.23 13.37 -11.01
C PRO A 114 -3.70 13.08 -9.58
N GLU A 115 -4.61 12.13 -9.40
CA GLU A 115 -5.09 11.74 -8.06
C GLU A 115 -3.98 11.08 -7.24
N TYR A 116 -3.21 10.14 -7.81
CA TYR A 116 -2.05 9.57 -7.12
C TYR A 116 -1.05 10.63 -6.71
N VAL A 117 -0.70 11.55 -7.61
CA VAL A 117 0.21 12.65 -7.31
C VAL A 117 -0.34 13.50 -6.17
N SER A 118 -1.61 13.91 -6.24
CA SER A 118 -2.26 14.74 -5.22
C SER A 118 -2.29 14.05 -3.85
N GLN A 119 -2.69 12.79 -3.79
CA GLN A 119 -2.80 12.04 -2.53
C GLN A 119 -1.42 11.78 -1.90
N ILE A 120 -0.42 11.40 -2.70
CA ILE A 120 0.94 11.17 -2.21
C ILE A 120 1.55 12.48 -1.71
N GLU A 121 1.43 13.57 -2.47
CA GLU A 121 1.95 14.88 -2.04
C GLU A 121 1.28 15.39 -0.76
N ALA A 122 -0.03 15.18 -0.60
CA ALA A 122 -0.73 15.54 0.62
C ALA A 122 -0.15 14.81 1.83
N LEU A 123 0.12 13.51 1.72
CA LEU A 123 0.74 12.72 2.79
C LEU A 123 2.18 13.17 3.08
N LEU A 124 2.95 13.53 2.06
CA LEU A 124 4.33 14.00 2.24
C LEU A 124 4.38 15.40 2.87
N ARG A 125 3.42 16.27 2.57
CA ARG A 125 3.33 17.65 3.12
C ARG A 125 2.73 17.72 4.51
N GLU A 126 1.88 16.75 4.90
CA GLU A 126 1.11 16.74 6.14
C GLU A 126 1.46 15.51 7.01
N PRO A 127 2.62 15.49 7.70
CA PRO A 127 3.06 14.33 8.49
C PRO A 127 2.06 13.92 9.57
N ALA A 128 1.36 14.88 10.17
CA ALA A 128 0.34 14.60 11.21
C ALA A 128 -0.86 13.85 10.61
N ARG A 129 -1.34 14.24 9.42
CA ARG A 129 -2.41 13.53 8.70
C ARG A 129 -1.95 12.15 8.26
N SER A 130 -0.74 12.06 7.74
CA SER A 130 -0.10 10.80 7.33
C SER A 130 -0.05 9.81 8.50
N ALA A 131 0.41 10.24 9.66
CA ALA A 131 0.44 9.44 10.88
C ALA A 131 -0.96 9.03 11.36
N ALA A 132 -1.94 9.94 11.32
CA ALA A 132 -3.32 9.66 11.72
C ALA A 132 -3.95 8.56 10.84
N ILE A 133 -3.75 8.63 9.52
CA ILE A 133 -4.21 7.59 8.57
C ILE A 133 -3.53 6.26 8.88
N GLY A 134 -2.22 6.24 9.10
CA GLY A 134 -1.48 5.03 9.44
C GLY A 134 -1.97 4.37 10.73
N ILE A 135 -2.26 5.16 11.77
CA ILE A 135 -2.83 4.68 13.05
C ILE A 135 -4.21 4.06 12.82
N ALA A 136 -5.09 4.75 12.08
CA ALA A 136 -6.43 4.27 11.76
C ALA A 136 -6.36 2.96 10.93
N ALA A 137 -5.48 2.92 9.93
CA ALA A 137 -5.19 1.74 9.13
C ALA A 137 -4.84 0.52 9.99
N ARG A 138 -3.89 0.70 10.92
CA ARG A 138 -3.46 -0.37 11.83
C ARG A 138 -4.59 -0.83 12.74
N GLN A 139 -5.34 0.08 13.33
CA GLN A 139 -6.49 -0.25 14.19
C GLN A 139 -7.52 -1.09 13.42
N GLN A 140 -7.83 -0.70 12.19
CA GLN A 140 -8.79 -1.41 11.34
C GLN A 140 -8.31 -2.83 11.01
N VAL A 141 -7.04 -2.99 10.61
CA VAL A 141 -6.48 -4.32 10.30
C VAL A 141 -6.48 -5.23 11.52
N LEU A 142 -6.08 -4.73 12.68
CA LEU A 142 -6.10 -5.51 13.92
C LEU A 142 -7.52 -5.91 14.32
N ALA A 143 -8.52 -5.03 14.10
CA ALA A 143 -9.91 -5.32 14.43
C ALA A 143 -10.58 -6.33 13.46
N ARG A 144 -10.16 -6.36 12.17
CA ARG A 144 -10.86 -7.13 11.14
C ARG A 144 -10.11 -8.37 10.65
N TYR A 145 -8.77 -8.34 10.71
CA TYR A 145 -7.91 -9.37 10.09
C TYR A 145 -7.01 -10.09 11.09
N SER A 146 -7.12 -9.82 12.41
CA SER A 146 -6.40 -10.58 13.42
C SER A 146 -7.03 -11.96 13.62
N TRP A 147 -6.26 -12.92 14.15
CA TRP A 147 -6.76 -14.23 14.53
C TRP A 147 -7.90 -14.15 15.56
N ASP A 148 -7.79 -13.22 16.52
CA ASP A 148 -8.82 -13.01 17.56
C ASP A 148 -10.15 -12.53 16.93
N ALA A 149 -10.08 -11.66 15.90
CA ALA A 149 -11.27 -11.22 15.17
C ALA A 149 -11.95 -12.40 14.43
N HIS A 150 -11.18 -13.32 13.85
CA HIS A 150 -11.73 -14.49 13.17
C HIS A 150 -12.30 -15.50 14.16
N LEU A 151 -11.63 -15.77 15.28
CA LEU A 151 -12.09 -16.69 16.32
C LEU A 151 -13.38 -16.19 16.99
N SER A 152 -13.52 -14.90 17.25
CA SER A 152 -14.72 -14.29 17.82
C SER A 152 -15.97 -14.44 16.92
N VAL A 153 -15.80 -14.57 15.61
CA VAL A 153 -16.89 -14.86 14.67
C VAL A 153 -17.31 -16.33 14.78
N ILE A 154 -16.34 -17.24 14.93
CA ILE A 154 -16.59 -18.68 15.09
C ILE A 154 -17.29 -18.94 16.40
N ASP A 155 -16.85 -18.34 17.51
CA ASP A 155 -17.46 -18.49 18.84
C ASP A 155 -18.92 -18.02 18.85
N ARG A 156 -19.24 -16.93 18.15
CA ARG A 156 -20.63 -16.47 18.02
C ARG A 156 -21.52 -17.45 17.24
N HIS A 157 -20.97 -18.17 16.27
CA HIS A 157 -21.71 -19.18 15.51
C HIS A 157 -21.82 -20.51 16.25
N LEU A 158 -20.86 -20.84 17.09
CA LEU A 158 -20.86 -22.09 17.90
C LEU A 158 -21.56 -21.90 19.25
N GLY A 159 -21.52 -20.70 19.86
CA GLY A 159 -22.16 -20.38 21.14
C GLY A 159 -23.67 -20.12 21.07
N GLY A 160 -24.27 -20.12 19.89
CA GLY A 160 -25.72 -19.96 19.70
C GLY A 160 -26.52 -21.26 19.70
N ALA A 161 -25.91 -22.40 20.08
CA ALA A 161 -26.55 -23.70 20.19
C ALA A 161 -26.57 -24.18 21.65
N THR A 162 -27.31 -23.48 22.52
CA THR A 162 -27.82 -23.98 23.80
C THR A 162 -29.21 -23.40 24.02
#